data_bea56d3691c2be38df195bf7e54cce9c
#
_entry.id   bea56d3691c2be38df195bf7e54cce9c
#
_cell.length_a   1.000
_cell.length_b   1.000
_cell.length_c   1.000
_cell.angle_alpha   90.00
_cell.angle_beta   90.00
_cell.angle_gamma   90.00
#
_symmetry.space_group_name_H-M   'P 1'
#
loop_
_entity.id
_entity.type
_entity.pdbx_description
1 polymer ?
#
loop_
_entity_poly.entity_id
_entity_poly.type
_entity_poly.pdbx_seq_one_letter_code
_entity_poly.pdbx_strand_id
1 'polypeptide(L)' 'MRRMNNETKLVFALEHTAHLSDLIEGNEYEQYLRNALSTLDVEFKRQLELEKDRKANIK' A
#
# COMPACT_ATOMS: atom_id res chain seq x y z
N MET A 1 11.30 -14.53 -15.82
CA MET A 1 11.09 -13.65 -14.66
C MET A 1 10.03 -14.23 -13.72
N ARG A 2 10.31 -14.22 -12.43
CA ARG A 2 9.35 -14.75 -11.47
C ARG A 2 8.26 -13.74 -11.19
N ARG A 3 7.03 -14.21 -11.21
CA ARG A 3 5.89 -13.34 -10.92
C ARG A 3 5.68 -13.25 -9.41
N MET A 4 5.55 -12.02 -8.91
CA MET A 4 5.23 -11.81 -7.51
C MET A 4 3.75 -12.08 -7.28
N ASN A 5 3.43 -12.68 -6.14
CA ASN A 5 2.03 -12.87 -5.80
C ASN A 5 1.43 -11.55 -5.31
N ASN A 6 0.12 -11.54 -5.17
CA ASN A 6 -0.59 -10.31 -4.85
C ASN A 6 -0.23 -9.77 -3.48
N GLU A 7 -0.01 -10.66 -2.53
CA GLU A 7 0.36 -10.23 -1.18
C GLU A 7 1.70 -9.49 -1.19
N THR A 8 2.68 -10.03 -1.91
CA THR A 8 4.00 -9.41 -2.00
C THR A 8 3.90 -8.05 -2.67
N LYS A 9 3.10 -7.95 -3.73
CA LYS A 9 2.92 -6.67 -4.41
C LYS A 9 2.33 -5.62 -3.48
N LEU A 10 1.38 -6.02 -2.63
CA LEU A 10 0.76 -5.08 -1.70
C LEU A 10 1.74 -4.62 -0.63
N VAL A 11 2.60 -5.51 -0.15
CA VAL A 11 3.63 -5.13 0.82
C VAL A 11 4.57 -4.10 0.20
N PHE A 12 5.01 -4.33 -1.04
CA PHE A 12 5.87 -3.37 -1.71
C PHE A 12 5.16 -2.04 -1.96
N ALA A 13 3.88 -2.10 -2.30
CA ALA A 13 3.11 -0.87 -2.51
C ALA A 13 3.05 -0.05 -1.23
N LEU A 14 2.85 -0.71 -0.09
CA LEU A 14 2.82 -0.02 1.20
C LEU A 14 4.17 0.62 1.51
N GLU A 15 5.26 -0.07 1.20
CA GLU A 15 6.60 0.50 1.40
C GLU A 15 6.82 1.72 0.53
N HIS A 16 6.33 1.68 -0.70
CA HIS A 16 6.49 2.81 -1.60
C HIS A 16 5.66 4.00 -1.17
N THR A 17 4.45 3.78 -0.64
CA THR A 17 3.66 4.90 -0.13
C THR A 17 4.34 5.54 1.08
N ALA A 18 5.01 4.75 1.90
CA ALA A 18 5.77 5.30 3.02
C ALA A 18 6.90 6.20 2.53
N HIS A 19 7.62 5.77 1.49
CA HIS A 19 8.68 6.58 0.90
C HIS A 19 8.12 7.86 0.28
N LEU A 20 6.99 7.75 -0.41
CA LEU A 20 6.36 8.92 -1.00
C LEU A 20 5.97 9.93 0.07
N SER A 21 5.54 9.45 1.23
CA SER A 21 5.18 10.32 2.34
C SER A 21 6.36 11.23 2.73
N ASP A 22 7.56 10.66 2.73
CA ASP A 22 8.77 11.43 3.03
C ASP A 22 9.10 12.41 1.92
N LEU A 23 8.91 11.97 0.68
CA LEU A 23 9.30 12.77 -0.49
C LEU A 23 8.41 13.99 -0.70
N ILE A 24 7.18 13.95 -0.22
CA ILE A 24 6.27 15.08 -0.40
C ILE A 24 6.37 16.11 0.71
N GLU A 25 7.18 15.85 1.72
CA GLU A 25 7.34 16.79 2.82
C GLU A 25 7.85 18.13 2.29
N GLY A 26 7.18 19.22 2.64
CA GLY A 26 7.56 20.54 2.16
C GLY A 26 7.00 20.89 0.80
N ASN A 27 6.31 19.97 0.14
CA ASN A 27 5.66 20.24 -1.13
C ASN A 27 4.48 21.19 -0.93
N GLU A 28 4.26 22.10 -1.87
CA GLU A 28 3.18 23.07 -1.71
C GLU A 28 1.80 22.42 -1.70
N TYR A 29 1.68 21.21 -2.23
CA TYR A 29 0.43 20.45 -2.21
C TYR A 29 0.47 19.30 -1.21
N GLU A 30 1.31 19.44 -0.20
CA GLU A 30 1.57 18.34 0.74
C GLU A 30 0.30 17.78 1.36
N GLN A 31 -0.61 18.66 1.79
CA GLN A 31 -1.83 18.19 2.46
C GLN A 31 -2.69 17.37 1.51
N TYR A 32 -2.84 17.82 0.28
CA TYR A 32 -3.60 17.08 -0.72
C TYR A 32 -2.96 15.73 -1.00
N LEU A 33 -1.64 15.72 -1.15
CA LEU A 33 -0.93 14.48 -1.44
C LEU A 33 -0.98 13.52 -0.26
N ARG A 34 -0.90 14.03 0.97
CA ARG A 34 -1.00 13.16 2.14
C ARG A 34 -2.37 12.53 2.25
N ASN A 35 -3.42 13.27 1.90
CA ASN A 35 -4.76 12.70 1.91
C ASN A 35 -4.87 11.57 0.88
N ALA A 36 -4.30 11.75 -0.29
CA ALA A 36 -4.32 10.72 -1.33
C ALA A 36 -3.52 9.50 -0.89
N LEU A 37 -2.35 9.71 -0.29
CA LEU A 37 -1.54 8.60 0.19
C LEU A 37 -2.23 7.84 1.32
N SER A 38 -2.91 8.58 2.21
CA SER A 38 -3.63 7.96 3.30
C SER A 38 -4.73 7.03 2.77
N THR A 39 -5.44 7.49 1.76
CA THR A 39 -6.48 6.67 1.13
C THR A 39 -5.89 5.40 0.52
N LEU A 40 -4.77 5.55 -0.19
CA LEU A 40 -4.09 4.39 -0.78
C LEU A 40 -3.61 3.42 0.29
N ASP A 41 -3.04 3.97 1.36
CA ASP A 41 -2.51 3.15 2.45
C ASP A 41 -3.61 2.30 3.08
N VAL A 42 -4.76 2.91 3.35
CA VAL A 42 -5.89 2.20 3.93
C VAL A 42 -6.37 1.10 2.98
N GLU A 43 -6.46 1.42 1.69
CA GLU A 43 -6.94 0.45 0.71
C GLU A 43 -5.97 -0.70 0.54
N PHE A 44 -4.66 -0.42 0.51
CA PHE A 44 -3.68 -1.48 0.39
C PHE A 44 -3.72 -2.41 1.60
N LYS A 45 -3.89 -1.84 2.79
CA LYS A 45 -3.97 -2.64 4.00
C LYS A 45 -5.23 -3.50 4.00
N ARG A 46 -6.34 -2.94 3.54
CA ARG A 46 -7.58 -3.71 3.45
C ARG A 46 -7.41 -4.90 2.50
N GLN A 47 -6.80 -4.66 1.34
CA GLN A 47 -6.60 -5.73 0.37
C GLN A 47 -5.63 -6.78 0.90
N LEU A 48 -4.62 -6.34 1.64
CA LEU A 48 -3.65 -7.28 2.22
C LEU A 48 -4.35 -8.20 3.22
N GLU A 49 -5.23 -7.66 4.05
CA GLU A 49 -6.00 -8.48 4.99
C GLU A 49 -6.87 -9.48 4.26
N LEU A 50 -7.51 -9.06 3.16
CA LEU A 50 -8.33 -9.98 2.38
C LEU A 50 -7.49 -11.10 1.78
N GLU A 51 -6.28 -10.80 1.34
CA GLU A 51 -5.40 -11.83 0.79
C GLU A 51 -4.99 -12.83 1.87
N LYS A 52 -4.71 -12.35 3.06
CA LYS A 52 -4.36 -13.24 4.17
C LYS A 52 -5.53 -14.12 4.56
N ASP A 53 -6.73 -13.54 4.61
CA ASP A 53 -7.92 -14.31 4.94
C ASP A 53 -8.19 -15.38 3.88
N ARG A 54 -8.00 -15.03 2.61
CA ARG A 54 -8.19 -15.97 1.52
C ARG A 54 -7.24 -17.15 1.65
N LYS A 55 -5.98 -16.87 1.98
CA LYS A 55 -5.00 -17.93 2.18
C LYS A 55 -5.38 -18.82 3.36
N ALA A 56 -5.84 -18.21 4.43
CA ALA A 56 -6.22 -18.94 5.63
C ALA A 56 -7.39 -19.89 5.38
N ASN A 57 -8.27 -19.52 4.44
CA ASN A 57 -9.47 -20.31 4.15
C ASN A 57 -9.26 -21.37 3.09
N ILE A 58 -8.11 -21.38 2.45
CA ILE A 58 -7.80 -22.39 1.44
C ILE A 58 -7.33 -23.65 2.14
N LYS A 59 -7.96 -24.76 1.83
CA LYS A 59 -7.60 -26.04 2.41
C LYS A 59 -6.82 -26.90 1.44
#